data_085113adfe9fab47fa328b890c8bb975
#
_entry.id   085113adfe9fab47fa328b890c8bb975
#
_cell.length_a   1.000
_cell.length_b   1.000
_cell.length_c   1.000
_cell.angle_alpha   90.00
_cell.angle_beta   90.00
_cell.angle_gamma   90.00
#
_symmetry.space_group_name_H-M   'P 1'
#
loop_
_entity.id
_entity.type
_entity.pdbx_description
1 polymer ?
#
loop_
_entity_poly.entity_id
_entity_poly.type
_entity_poly.pdbx_seq_one_letter_code
_entity_poly.pdbx_strand_id
1 'polypeptide(L)'
;MIHNPILQTSLDFLHLMATIAWIGGMFFNFLVVMPTVAKVLDPATAGRFVGALMKRVRVVVYVSLLILFVTGIPMKIANENYVAIISFENAWQIAGFIKHVFVGLMAVLAFYSFEILTPSVVKLSAQGPSPAITTLRKRQMMIAAATTFLFGIIVIFLSAVMKYL
;
A
#
# COMPACT_ATOMS: atom_id res chain seq x y z
N MET A 1 -18.87 3.53 24.44
CA MET A 1 -19.01 3.99 23.04
C MET A 1 -18.32 3.04 22.04
N ILE A 2 -17.11 2.55 22.31
CA ILE A 2 -16.32 1.72 21.36
C ILE A 2 -16.97 0.35 21.07
N HIS A 3 -17.82 -0.17 21.96
CA HIS A 3 -18.56 -1.44 21.78
C HIS A 3 -19.91 -1.29 21.08
N ASN A 4 -20.21 -0.14 20.46
CA ASN A 4 -21.42 0.02 19.65
C ASN A 4 -21.26 -0.79 18.34
N PRO A 5 -22.16 -1.78 18.06
CA PRO A 5 -22.04 -2.64 16.88
C PRO A 5 -22.05 -1.87 15.55
N ILE A 6 -22.86 -0.81 15.46
CA ILE A 6 -22.93 0.03 14.24
C ILE A 6 -21.60 0.73 14.01
N LEU A 7 -21.00 1.29 15.07
CA LEU A 7 -19.70 1.95 14.96
C LEU A 7 -18.60 0.96 14.56
N GLN A 8 -18.56 -0.22 15.19
CA GLN A 8 -17.58 -1.25 14.85
C GLN A 8 -17.71 -1.71 13.39
N THR A 9 -18.93 -2.03 12.95
CA THR A 9 -19.20 -2.40 11.56
C THR A 9 -18.77 -1.30 10.57
N SER A 10 -19.01 -0.04 10.91
CA SER A 10 -18.63 1.09 10.07
C SER A 10 -17.10 1.24 9.98
N LEU A 11 -16.40 1.08 11.11
CA LEU A 11 -14.93 1.11 11.15
C LEU A 11 -14.32 -0.05 10.33
N ASP A 12 -14.86 -1.27 10.51
CA ASP A 12 -14.43 -2.46 9.75
C ASP A 12 -14.64 -2.26 8.25
N PHE A 13 -15.82 -1.76 7.87
CA PHE A 13 -16.14 -1.48 6.46
C PHE A 13 -15.16 -0.47 5.84
N LEU A 14 -14.93 0.67 6.51
CA LEU A 14 -14.01 1.69 6.02
C LEU A 14 -12.56 1.17 5.95
N HIS A 15 -12.14 0.41 6.96
CA HIS A 15 -10.82 -0.22 6.99
C HIS A 15 -10.63 -1.21 5.85
N LEU A 16 -11.63 -2.05 5.59
CA LEU A 16 -11.62 -3.01 4.49
C LEU A 16 -11.60 -2.30 3.14
N MET A 17 -12.44 -1.28 2.94
CA MET A 17 -12.46 -0.49 1.70
C MET A 17 -11.11 0.19 1.43
N ALA A 18 -10.49 0.78 2.44
CA ALA A 18 -9.17 1.38 2.30
C ALA A 18 -8.07 0.34 1.98
N THR A 19 -8.16 -0.86 2.58
CA THR A 19 -7.26 -1.99 2.28
C THR A 19 -7.41 -2.44 0.82
N ILE A 20 -8.65 -2.61 0.35
CA ILE A 20 -8.93 -2.99 -1.04
C ILE A 20 -8.44 -1.90 -2.01
N ALA A 21 -8.71 -0.63 -1.72
CA ALA A 21 -8.29 0.47 -2.57
C ALA A 21 -6.76 0.56 -2.69
N TRP A 22 -6.04 0.39 -1.58
CA TRP A 22 -4.58 0.46 -1.58
C TRP A 22 -3.95 -0.82 -2.13
N ILE A 23 -4.13 -1.95 -1.45
CA ILE A 23 -3.45 -3.21 -1.81
C ILE A 23 -4.02 -3.75 -3.12
N GLY A 24 -5.34 -3.82 -3.27
CA GLY A 24 -5.98 -4.27 -4.51
C GLY A 24 -5.66 -3.37 -5.71
N GLY A 25 -5.64 -2.04 -5.50
CA GLY A 25 -5.22 -1.08 -6.51
C GLY A 25 -3.76 -1.29 -6.96
N MET A 26 -2.85 -1.62 -6.04
CA MET A 26 -1.46 -1.95 -6.37
C MET A 26 -1.35 -3.26 -7.16
N PHE A 27 -2.09 -4.31 -6.76
CA PHE A 27 -2.16 -5.57 -7.51
C PHE A 27 -2.68 -5.34 -8.93
N PHE A 28 -3.78 -4.63 -9.08
CA PHE A 28 -4.36 -4.32 -10.38
C PHE A 28 -3.39 -3.53 -11.27
N ASN A 29 -2.76 -2.50 -10.69
CA ASN A 29 -1.78 -1.70 -11.40
C ASN A 29 -0.60 -2.53 -11.90
N PHE A 30 -0.06 -3.40 -11.05
CA PHE A 30 1.12 -4.20 -11.38
C PHE A 30 0.83 -5.35 -12.34
N LEU A 31 -0.29 -6.09 -12.14
CA LEU A 31 -0.62 -7.27 -12.94
C LEU A 31 -1.33 -6.95 -14.25
N VAL A 32 -2.07 -5.84 -14.30
CA VAL A 32 -2.94 -5.55 -15.44
C VAL A 32 -2.48 -4.27 -16.14
N VAL A 33 -2.44 -3.14 -15.44
CA VAL A 33 -2.21 -1.84 -16.09
C VAL A 33 -0.82 -1.74 -16.70
N MET A 34 0.24 -2.01 -15.92
CA MET A 34 1.62 -1.84 -16.40
C MET A 34 1.98 -2.77 -17.56
N PRO A 35 1.66 -4.08 -17.55
CA PRO A 35 1.90 -4.96 -18.70
C PRO A 35 1.09 -4.55 -19.94
N THR A 36 -0.15 -4.09 -19.76
CA THR A 36 -1.00 -3.64 -20.87
C THR A 36 -0.43 -2.37 -21.50
N VAL A 37 -0.07 -1.38 -20.70
CA VAL A 37 0.56 -0.15 -21.17
C VAL A 37 1.84 -0.45 -21.98
N ALA A 38 2.68 -1.35 -21.48
CA ALA A 38 3.93 -1.71 -22.14
C ALA A 38 3.73 -2.40 -23.51
N LYS A 39 2.58 -3.06 -23.73
CA LYS A 39 2.27 -3.76 -24.97
C LYS A 39 1.52 -2.90 -25.99
N VAL A 40 0.71 -1.94 -25.52
CA VAL A 40 -0.28 -1.25 -26.36
C VAL A 40 0.15 0.17 -26.72
N LEU A 41 0.91 0.84 -25.84
CA LEU A 41 1.25 2.25 -26.02
C LEU A 41 2.72 2.43 -26.45
N ASP A 42 2.95 3.40 -27.35
CA ASP A 42 4.29 3.87 -27.64
C ASP A 42 4.97 4.48 -26.40
N PRO A 43 6.30 4.54 -26.34
CA PRO A 43 7.02 4.98 -25.13
C PRO A 43 6.66 6.39 -24.64
N ALA A 44 6.34 7.32 -25.56
CA ALA A 44 6.02 8.69 -25.21
C ALA A 44 4.63 8.80 -24.59
N THR A 45 3.65 8.13 -25.18
CA THR A 45 2.26 8.06 -24.68
C THR A 45 2.19 7.26 -23.38
N ALA A 46 2.91 6.13 -23.30
CA ALA A 46 3.04 5.34 -22.07
C ALA A 46 3.59 6.18 -20.91
N GLY A 47 4.63 6.98 -21.15
CA GLY A 47 5.21 7.84 -20.11
C GLY A 47 4.23 8.89 -19.60
N ARG A 48 3.46 9.53 -20.49
CA ARG A 48 2.40 10.49 -20.11
C ARG A 48 1.27 9.84 -19.33
N PHE A 49 0.79 8.70 -19.81
CA PHE A 49 -0.27 7.92 -19.14
C PHE A 49 0.15 7.49 -17.73
N VAL A 50 1.32 6.85 -17.59
CA VAL A 50 1.84 6.39 -16.29
C VAL A 50 2.06 7.57 -15.34
N GLY A 51 2.57 8.71 -15.83
CA GLY A 51 2.73 9.91 -15.01
C GLY A 51 1.40 10.43 -14.47
N ALA A 52 0.34 10.48 -15.30
CA ALA A 52 -1.01 10.89 -14.88
C ALA A 52 -1.62 9.87 -13.90
N LEU A 53 -1.46 8.57 -14.18
CA LEU A 53 -1.95 7.49 -13.32
C LEU A 53 -1.30 7.55 -11.93
N MET A 54 0.03 7.68 -11.85
CA MET A 54 0.76 7.71 -10.58
C MET A 54 0.36 8.89 -9.69
N LYS A 55 -0.01 10.03 -10.27
CA LYS A 55 -0.56 11.16 -9.48
C LYS A 55 -1.86 10.77 -8.78
N ARG A 56 -2.75 10.03 -9.44
CA ARG A 56 -4.02 9.57 -8.86
C ARG A 56 -3.79 8.44 -7.85
N VAL A 57 -2.96 7.47 -8.20
CA VAL A 57 -2.59 6.36 -7.29
C VAL A 57 -1.99 6.89 -5.99
N ARG A 58 -1.13 7.91 -6.04
CA ARG A 58 -0.57 8.56 -4.87
C ARG A 58 -1.65 9.06 -3.91
N VAL A 59 -2.66 9.77 -4.44
CA VAL A 59 -3.76 10.29 -3.62
C VAL A 59 -4.54 9.14 -2.99
N VAL A 60 -4.89 8.11 -3.76
CA VAL A 60 -5.59 6.93 -3.24
C VAL A 60 -4.80 6.26 -2.12
N VAL A 61 -3.49 6.06 -2.30
CA VAL A 61 -2.64 5.44 -1.28
C VAL A 61 -2.60 6.28 0.01
N TYR A 62 -2.41 7.60 -0.08
CA TYR A 62 -2.35 8.45 1.11
C TYR A 62 -3.68 8.57 1.84
N VAL A 63 -4.79 8.66 1.10
CA VAL A 63 -6.14 8.64 1.69
C VAL A 63 -6.41 7.29 2.36
N SER A 64 -6.04 6.18 1.71
CA SER A 64 -6.18 4.85 2.30
C SER A 64 -5.35 4.70 3.57
N LEU A 65 -4.09 5.17 3.59
CA LEU A 65 -3.24 5.16 4.79
C LEU A 65 -3.86 5.94 5.94
N LEU A 66 -4.42 7.13 5.66
CA LEU A 66 -5.10 7.93 6.67
C LEU A 66 -6.32 7.20 7.25
N ILE A 67 -7.15 6.63 6.37
CA ILE A 67 -8.33 5.85 6.80
C ILE A 67 -7.91 4.64 7.62
N LEU A 68 -6.91 3.88 7.18
CA LEU A 68 -6.39 2.71 7.89
C LEU A 68 -5.87 3.06 9.28
N PHE A 69 -5.18 4.19 9.41
CA PHE A 69 -4.68 4.67 10.70
C PHE A 69 -5.83 5.06 11.63
N VAL A 70 -6.78 5.88 11.14
CA VAL A 70 -7.91 6.39 11.93
C VAL A 70 -8.86 5.27 12.34
N THR A 71 -9.08 4.26 11.50
CA THR A 71 -9.96 3.14 11.80
C THR A 71 -9.25 2.03 12.59
N GLY A 72 -7.99 1.76 12.27
CA GLY A 72 -7.25 0.63 12.85
C GLY A 72 -6.96 0.77 14.35
N ILE A 73 -6.73 1.99 14.86
CA ILE A 73 -6.49 2.21 16.29
C ILE A 73 -7.73 1.89 17.13
N PRO A 74 -8.92 2.46 16.87
CA PRO A 74 -10.13 2.12 17.61
C PRO A 74 -10.49 0.64 17.51
N MET A 75 -10.36 0.03 16.32
CA MET A 75 -10.60 -1.40 16.13
C MET A 75 -9.67 -2.27 16.98
N LYS A 76 -8.39 -1.90 17.05
CA LYS A 76 -7.42 -2.60 17.89
C LYS A 76 -7.78 -2.51 19.37
N ILE A 77 -8.13 -1.31 19.85
CA ILE A 77 -8.47 -1.08 21.26
C ILE A 77 -9.79 -1.79 21.66
N ALA A 78 -10.72 -1.90 20.72
CA ALA A 78 -12.01 -2.56 20.95
C ALA A 78 -11.96 -4.10 20.91
N ASN A 79 -10.83 -4.68 20.50
CA ASN A 79 -10.68 -6.13 20.39
C ASN A 79 -10.47 -6.78 21.77
N GLU A 80 -11.11 -7.92 22.02
CA GLU A 80 -11.02 -8.66 23.28
C GLU A 80 -9.60 -9.15 23.62
N ASN A 81 -8.76 -9.38 22.61
CA ASN A 81 -7.36 -9.77 22.77
C ASN A 81 -6.42 -8.56 22.99
N TYR A 82 -6.98 -7.35 23.09
CA TYR A 82 -6.17 -6.16 23.31
C TYR A 82 -5.63 -6.10 24.74
N VAL A 83 -4.30 -5.93 24.86
CA VAL A 83 -3.61 -5.71 26.13
C VAL A 83 -3.05 -4.30 26.19
N ALA A 84 -2.27 -3.92 25.18
CA ALA A 84 -1.67 -2.58 25.05
C ALA A 84 -1.39 -2.27 23.60
N ILE A 85 -1.05 -1.00 23.30
CA ILE A 85 -0.70 -0.57 21.94
C ILE A 85 0.48 -1.38 21.40
N ILE A 86 1.49 -1.63 22.24
CA ILE A 86 2.60 -2.55 21.96
C ILE A 86 2.62 -3.57 23.10
N SER A 87 2.35 -4.83 22.78
CA SER A 87 2.41 -5.96 23.70
C SER A 87 2.79 -7.23 22.94
N PHE A 88 3.41 -8.17 23.61
CA PHE A 88 3.80 -9.48 23.08
C PHE A 88 3.27 -10.62 23.96
N GLU A 89 2.22 -10.34 24.75
CA GLU A 89 1.68 -11.29 25.73
C GLU A 89 0.84 -12.40 25.09
N ASN A 90 0.26 -12.14 23.90
CA ASN A 90 -0.52 -13.15 23.20
C ASN A 90 -0.21 -13.17 21.69
N ALA A 91 -0.58 -14.26 21.03
CA ALA A 91 -0.31 -14.48 19.61
C ALA A 91 -0.98 -13.42 18.72
N TRP A 92 -2.17 -12.94 19.08
CA TRP A 92 -2.89 -11.89 18.36
C TRP A 92 -2.12 -10.56 18.38
N GLN A 93 -1.56 -10.18 19.54
CA GLN A 93 -0.74 -8.97 19.67
C GLN A 93 0.54 -9.06 18.86
N ILE A 94 1.21 -10.22 18.88
CA ILE A 94 2.44 -10.47 18.10
C ILE A 94 2.14 -10.38 16.61
N ALA A 95 1.11 -11.07 16.12
CA ALA A 95 0.70 -11.02 14.72
C ALA A 95 0.33 -9.59 14.28
N GLY A 96 -0.40 -8.87 15.14
CA GLY A 96 -0.76 -7.47 14.93
C GLY A 96 0.47 -6.57 14.86
N PHE A 97 1.45 -6.74 15.73
CA PHE A 97 2.71 -5.98 15.68
C PHE A 97 3.46 -6.21 14.36
N ILE A 98 3.68 -7.47 14.01
CA ILE A 98 4.36 -7.84 12.75
C ILE A 98 3.63 -7.24 11.55
N LYS A 99 2.29 -7.36 11.50
CA LYS A 99 1.47 -6.74 10.44
C LYS A 99 1.72 -5.24 10.33
N HIS A 100 1.72 -4.51 11.43
CA HIS A 100 1.92 -3.06 11.39
C HIS A 100 3.34 -2.65 11.00
N VAL A 101 4.36 -3.46 11.32
CA VAL A 101 5.72 -3.26 10.80
C VAL A 101 5.73 -3.35 9.27
N PHE A 102 5.09 -4.36 8.68
CA PHE A 102 5.00 -4.47 7.21
C PHE A 102 4.20 -3.33 6.58
N VAL A 103 3.09 -2.91 7.19
CA VAL A 103 2.32 -1.73 6.73
C VAL A 103 3.18 -0.47 6.77
N GLY A 104 3.96 -0.27 7.83
CA GLY A 104 4.91 0.84 7.95
C GLY A 104 5.98 0.82 6.86
N LEU A 105 6.58 -0.34 6.58
CA LEU A 105 7.55 -0.50 5.50
C LEU A 105 6.92 -0.19 4.13
N MET A 106 5.69 -0.68 3.88
CA MET A 106 4.94 -0.35 2.66
C MET A 106 4.70 1.15 2.52
N ALA A 107 4.33 1.84 3.61
CA ALA A 107 4.09 3.28 3.60
C ALA A 107 5.38 4.07 3.29
N VAL A 108 6.51 3.70 3.91
CA VAL A 108 7.82 4.31 3.65
C VAL A 108 8.24 4.11 2.19
N LEU A 109 8.09 2.89 1.66
CA LEU A 109 8.43 2.58 0.27
C LEU A 109 7.50 3.31 -0.73
N ALA A 110 6.22 3.45 -0.41
CA ALA A 110 5.27 4.21 -1.20
C ALA A 110 5.66 5.70 -1.23
N PHE A 111 5.95 6.29 -0.07
CA PHE A 111 6.43 7.66 0.04
C PHE A 111 7.70 7.88 -0.78
N TYR A 112 8.71 7.03 -0.60
CA TYR A 112 9.96 7.09 -1.36
C TYR A 112 9.71 6.99 -2.88
N SER A 113 8.82 6.08 -3.30
CA SER A 113 8.46 5.90 -4.70
C SER A 113 7.77 7.14 -5.30
N PHE A 114 6.81 7.72 -4.58
CA PHE A 114 6.02 8.85 -5.10
C PHE A 114 6.75 10.18 -5.02
N GLU A 115 7.47 10.45 -3.94
CA GLU A 115 8.08 11.77 -3.68
C GLU A 115 9.52 11.88 -4.19
N ILE A 116 10.22 10.78 -4.37
CA ILE A 116 11.65 10.78 -4.76
C ILE A 116 11.85 10.13 -6.12
N LEU A 117 11.42 8.86 -6.29
CA LEU A 117 11.72 8.12 -7.53
C LEU A 117 10.91 8.64 -8.73
N THR A 118 9.61 8.85 -8.56
CA THR A 118 8.74 9.27 -9.68
C THR A 118 9.15 10.63 -10.24
N PRO A 119 9.37 11.68 -9.43
CA PRO A 119 9.89 12.96 -9.92
C PRO A 119 11.26 12.83 -10.59
N SER A 120 12.16 12.01 -10.04
CA SER A 120 13.48 11.77 -10.63
C SER A 120 13.41 11.11 -12.00
N VAL A 121 12.53 10.11 -12.16
CA VAL A 121 12.28 9.47 -13.46
C VAL A 121 11.68 10.46 -14.46
N VAL A 122 10.73 11.28 -14.06
CA VAL A 122 10.11 12.30 -14.93
C VAL A 122 11.16 13.32 -15.40
N LYS A 123 11.95 13.86 -14.46
CA LYS A 123 13.00 14.85 -14.76
C LYS A 123 14.04 14.31 -15.73
N LEU A 124 14.56 13.10 -15.50
CA LEU A 124 15.55 12.49 -16.38
C LEU A 124 14.96 12.11 -17.74
N SER A 125 13.72 11.65 -17.78
CA SER A 125 13.04 11.29 -19.05
C SER A 125 12.88 12.50 -19.98
N ALA A 126 12.78 13.70 -19.45
CA ALA A 126 12.74 14.94 -20.24
C ALA A 126 14.10 15.29 -20.88
N GLN A 127 15.21 14.70 -20.40
CA GLN A 127 16.56 14.93 -20.94
C GLN A 127 16.94 13.92 -22.04
N GLY A 128 16.06 12.99 -22.38
CA GLY A 128 16.28 11.96 -23.38
C GLY A 128 16.68 10.59 -22.79
N PRO A 129 16.77 9.55 -23.62
CA PRO A 129 17.11 8.19 -23.18
C PRO A 129 18.51 8.13 -22.54
N SER A 130 18.59 7.53 -21.35
CA SER A 130 19.87 7.32 -20.66
C SER A 130 19.87 6.03 -19.83
N PRO A 131 21.04 5.40 -19.58
CA PRO A 131 21.15 4.25 -18.68
C PRO A 131 20.61 4.52 -17.27
N ALA A 132 20.76 5.76 -16.79
CA ALA A 132 20.27 6.19 -15.49
C ALA A 132 18.74 6.08 -15.37
N ILE A 133 17.99 6.42 -16.43
CA ILE A 133 16.53 6.27 -16.46
C ILE A 133 16.15 4.80 -16.36
N THR A 134 16.81 3.94 -17.11
CA THR A 134 16.55 2.49 -17.09
C THR A 134 16.76 1.91 -15.70
N THR A 135 17.83 2.31 -15.01
CA THR A 135 18.14 1.90 -13.64
C THR A 135 17.07 2.37 -12.66
N LEU A 136 16.63 3.64 -12.73
CA LEU A 136 15.60 4.18 -11.86
C LEU A 136 14.24 3.50 -12.10
N ARG A 137 13.85 3.26 -13.34
CA ARG A 137 12.62 2.52 -13.68
C ARG A 137 12.65 1.09 -13.16
N LYS A 138 13.78 0.39 -13.29
CA LYS A 138 13.97 -0.95 -12.72
C LYS A 138 13.81 -0.94 -11.21
N ARG A 139 14.43 0.04 -10.52
CA ARG A 139 14.31 0.21 -9.08
C ARG A 139 12.85 0.49 -8.66
N GLN A 140 12.16 1.37 -9.38
CA GLN A 140 10.75 1.66 -9.12
C GLN A 140 9.87 0.42 -9.28
N MET A 141 10.11 -0.39 -10.29
CA MET A 141 9.39 -1.65 -10.50
C MET A 141 9.67 -2.68 -9.41
N MET A 142 10.94 -2.82 -8.97
CA MET A 142 11.29 -3.71 -7.86
C MET A 142 10.61 -3.30 -6.54
N ILE A 143 10.58 -2.02 -6.23
CA ILE A 143 9.89 -1.51 -5.03
C ILE A 143 8.38 -1.79 -5.14
N ALA A 144 7.76 -1.51 -6.27
CA ALA A 144 6.34 -1.80 -6.48
C ALA A 144 6.04 -3.29 -6.33
N ALA A 145 6.87 -4.18 -6.87
CA ALA A 145 6.74 -5.62 -6.72
C ALA A 145 6.89 -6.06 -5.26
N ALA A 146 7.91 -5.60 -4.56
CA ALA A 146 8.15 -5.94 -3.15
C ALA A 146 7.00 -5.47 -2.25
N THR A 147 6.52 -4.23 -2.40
CA THR A 147 5.41 -3.72 -1.62
C THR A 147 4.10 -4.47 -1.92
N THR A 148 3.84 -4.80 -3.18
CA THR A 148 2.59 -5.46 -3.57
C THR A 148 2.59 -6.95 -3.21
N PHE A 149 3.57 -7.71 -3.70
CA PHE A 149 3.55 -9.17 -3.59
C PHE A 149 4.10 -9.68 -2.28
N LEU A 150 5.19 -9.14 -1.79
CA LEU A 150 5.78 -9.63 -0.56
C LEU A 150 5.03 -9.09 0.66
N PHE A 151 5.02 -7.78 0.84
CA PHE A 151 4.46 -7.18 2.06
C PHE A 151 2.93 -7.16 2.05
N GLY A 152 2.30 -6.87 0.90
CA GLY A 152 0.84 -6.88 0.78
C GLY A 152 0.24 -8.24 1.07
N ILE A 153 0.81 -9.33 0.54
CA ILE A 153 0.36 -10.71 0.82
C ILE A 153 0.56 -11.04 2.30
N ILE A 154 1.71 -10.69 2.90
CA ILE A 154 1.98 -10.93 4.33
C ILE A 154 0.94 -10.20 5.19
N VAL A 155 0.64 -8.94 4.89
CA VAL A 155 -0.35 -8.14 5.64
C VAL A 155 -1.75 -8.75 5.55
N ILE A 156 -2.17 -9.17 4.36
CA ILE A 156 -3.47 -9.85 4.16
C ILE A 156 -3.50 -11.17 4.90
N PHE A 157 -2.46 -11.99 4.79
CA PHE A 157 -2.36 -13.29 5.46
C PHE A 157 -2.43 -13.13 6.98
N LEU A 158 -1.61 -12.24 7.57
CA LEU A 158 -1.65 -11.96 9.00
C LEU A 158 -3.02 -11.44 9.46
N SER A 159 -3.68 -10.60 8.64
CA SER A 159 -5.04 -10.14 8.96
C SER A 159 -6.08 -11.27 8.95
N ALA A 160 -5.91 -12.26 8.08
CA ALA A 160 -6.76 -13.47 8.09
C ALA A 160 -6.47 -14.36 9.30
N VAL A 161 -5.21 -14.60 9.64
CA VAL A 161 -4.80 -15.41 10.80
C VAL A 161 -5.33 -14.81 12.11
N MET A 162 -5.25 -13.49 12.26
CA MET A 162 -5.72 -12.78 13.48
C MET A 162 -7.21 -12.97 13.79
N LYS A 163 -8.03 -13.47 12.86
CA LYS A 163 -9.45 -13.81 13.11
C LYS A 163 -9.62 -15.11 13.89
N TYR A 164 -8.58 -15.93 13.95
CA TYR A 164 -8.61 -17.25 14.57
C TYR A 164 -7.70 -17.33 15.82
N LEU A 165 -7.08 -16.25 16.19
CA LEU A 165 -6.27 -16.07 17.41
C LEU A 165 -7.09 -15.35 18.50
#